data_4ec4234d6132502346f28a1d1775ccb0
#
_entry.id   4ec4234d6132502346f28a1d1775ccb0
#
_cell.length_a   1.000
_cell.length_b   1.000
_cell.length_c   1.000
_cell.angle_alpha   90.00
_cell.angle_beta   90.00
_cell.angle_gamma   90.00
#
_symmetry.space_group_name_H-M   'P 1'
#
loop_
_entity.id
_entity.type
_entity.pdbx_description
1 polymer ?
#
loop_
_entity_poly.entity_id
_entity_poly.type
_entity_poly.pdbx_seq_one_letter_code
_entity_poly.pdbx_strand_id
1 'polypeptide(L)'
;MKKIVKCIAVASALALPVLALANGSPQTKAAMTGAGCFACHAVSQKVVGPAYSWVSYKFAHKPGATKELAHRIIAGGAGRWNAWTGGIPMPPHPELTLAQAEKMANWVLAQKPVAPPKP
;
A
#
# COMPACT_ATOMS: atom_id res chain seq x y z
N MET A 1 19.54 -57.79 -30.33
CA MET A 1 19.99 -56.43 -29.85
C MET A 1 18.78 -55.59 -29.55
N LYS A 2 18.49 -55.37 -28.29
CA LYS A 2 17.34 -54.54 -27.87
C LYS A 2 17.79 -53.08 -27.78
N LYS A 3 17.28 -52.22 -28.64
CA LYS A 3 17.51 -50.76 -28.57
C LYS A 3 16.60 -50.18 -27.51
N ILE A 4 17.19 -49.68 -26.39
CA ILE A 4 16.50 -48.96 -25.37
C ILE A 4 16.37 -47.51 -25.85
N VAL A 5 15.15 -47.09 -26.20
CA VAL A 5 14.82 -45.68 -26.46
C VAL A 5 14.61 -44.99 -25.12
N LYS A 6 15.55 -44.16 -24.71
CA LYS A 6 15.37 -43.26 -23.54
C LYS A 6 14.50 -42.10 -23.95
N CYS A 7 13.25 -42.12 -23.49
CA CYS A 7 12.40 -40.94 -23.55
C CYS A 7 12.91 -39.90 -22.52
N ILE A 8 13.50 -38.82 -23.02
CA ILE A 8 13.84 -37.67 -22.21
C ILE A 8 12.55 -36.83 -22.08
N ALA A 9 11.92 -36.90 -20.92
CA ALA A 9 10.82 -35.98 -20.59
C ALA A 9 11.40 -34.60 -20.29
N VAL A 10 11.24 -33.68 -21.23
CA VAL A 10 11.56 -32.28 -21.02
C VAL A 10 10.41 -31.67 -20.23
N ALA A 11 10.60 -31.49 -18.92
CA ALA A 11 9.68 -30.76 -18.09
C ALA A 11 9.84 -29.25 -18.39
N SER A 12 8.98 -28.72 -19.25
CA SER A 12 8.87 -27.27 -19.46
C SER A 12 8.25 -26.66 -18.24
N ALA A 13 9.06 -26.05 -17.37
CA ALA A 13 8.58 -25.21 -16.31
C ALA A 13 8.00 -23.94 -16.94
N LEU A 14 6.67 -23.85 -16.98
CA LEU A 14 5.94 -22.63 -17.31
C LEU A 14 6.17 -21.62 -16.17
N ALA A 15 7.15 -20.74 -16.35
CA ALA A 15 7.31 -19.57 -15.50
C ALA A 15 6.13 -18.64 -15.78
N LEU A 16 5.13 -18.65 -14.89
CA LEU A 16 4.06 -17.64 -14.91
C LEU A 16 4.69 -16.28 -14.65
N PRO A 17 4.41 -15.26 -15.48
CA PRO A 17 4.87 -13.91 -15.19
C PRO A 17 4.23 -13.46 -13.89
N VAL A 18 5.05 -13.17 -12.88
CA VAL A 18 4.61 -12.43 -11.69
C VAL A 18 4.29 -11.01 -12.17
N LEU A 19 3.02 -10.74 -12.45
CA LEU A 19 2.55 -9.39 -12.69
C LEU A 19 2.79 -8.60 -11.41
N ALA A 20 3.82 -7.76 -11.41
CA ALA A 20 4.02 -6.77 -10.38
C ALA A 20 2.77 -5.88 -10.35
N LEU A 21 2.00 -5.93 -9.26
CA LEU A 21 0.83 -5.09 -9.06
C LEU A 21 1.31 -3.65 -8.90
N ALA A 22 1.22 -2.86 -9.96
CA ALA A 22 1.78 -1.51 -10.04
C ALA A 22 1.21 -0.53 -8.98
N ASN A 23 0.06 -0.83 -8.39
CA ASN A 23 -0.64 0.03 -7.42
C ASN A 23 -1.09 -0.73 -6.15
N GLY A 24 -0.38 -1.78 -5.79
CA GLY A 24 -0.71 -2.59 -4.62
C GLY A 24 -1.76 -3.68 -4.88
N SER A 25 -1.95 -4.54 -3.88
CA SER A 25 -2.80 -5.73 -4.01
C SER A 25 -4.29 -5.38 -3.89
N PRO A 26 -5.17 -5.99 -4.74
CA PRO A 26 -6.62 -5.84 -4.61
C PRO A 26 -7.16 -6.28 -3.25
N GLN A 27 -6.57 -7.32 -2.65
CA GLN A 27 -6.96 -7.83 -1.34
C GLN A 27 -6.67 -6.81 -0.23
N THR A 28 -5.53 -6.13 -0.30
CA THR A 28 -5.21 -5.06 0.65
C THR A 28 -6.16 -3.89 0.49
N LYS A 29 -6.49 -3.50 -0.76
CA LYS A 29 -7.49 -2.45 -1.01
C LYS A 29 -8.85 -2.81 -0.43
N ALA A 30 -9.30 -4.06 -0.57
CA ALA A 30 -10.55 -4.54 0.01
C ALA A 30 -10.52 -4.46 1.55
N ALA A 31 -9.40 -4.84 2.19
CA ALA A 31 -9.21 -4.72 3.63
C ALA A 31 -9.25 -3.26 4.09
N MET A 32 -8.62 -2.35 3.36
CA MET A 32 -8.67 -0.90 3.62
C MET A 32 -10.08 -0.35 3.49
N THR A 33 -10.85 -0.81 2.50
CA THR A 33 -12.26 -0.44 2.33
C THR A 33 -13.08 -0.92 3.54
N GLY A 34 -12.88 -2.15 3.98
CA GLY A 34 -13.55 -2.70 5.17
C GLY A 34 -13.19 -1.96 6.46
N ALA A 35 -11.97 -1.46 6.57
CA ALA A 35 -11.51 -0.64 7.70
C ALA A 35 -11.97 0.84 7.63
N GLY A 36 -12.69 1.24 6.58
CA GLY A 36 -13.21 2.60 6.43
C GLY A 36 -12.21 3.64 5.93
N CYS A 37 -11.04 3.23 5.46
CA CYS A 37 -9.97 4.15 5.03
C CYS A 37 -10.44 5.12 3.93
N PHE A 38 -11.22 4.63 2.97
CA PHE A 38 -11.69 5.42 1.83
C PHE A 38 -12.86 6.36 2.16
N ALA A 39 -13.37 6.35 3.39
CA ALA A 39 -14.28 7.38 3.87
C ALA A 39 -13.57 8.74 4.02
N CYS A 40 -12.27 8.74 4.34
CA CYS A 40 -11.47 9.92 4.60
C CYS A 40 -10.32 10.14 3.62
N HIS A 41 -9.95 9.13 2.84
CA HIS A 41 -8.85 9.18 1.88
C HIS A 41 -9.30 8.80 0.47
N ALA A 42 -8.64 9.38 -0.52
CA ALA A 42 -8.68 8.94 -1.91
C ALA A 42 -7.26 8.80 -2.44
N VAL A 43 -7.09 8.16 -3.60
CA VAL A 43 -5.76 7.97 -4.19
C VAL A 43 -5.17 9.30 -4.65
N SER A 44 -5.93 10.12 -5.38
CA SER A 44 -5.42 11.27 -6.11
C SER A 44 -5.86 12.62 -5.58
N GLN A 45 -6.70 12.67 -4.57
CA GLN A 45 -7.21 13.93 -4.02
C GLN A 45 -7.42 13.87 -2.53
N LYS A 46 -7.37 15.03 -1.88
CA LYS A 46 -7.79 15.19 -0.49
C LYS A 46 -9.30 14.96 -0.37
N VAL A 47 -9.70 14.24 0.68
CA VAL A 47 -11.09 14.17 1.15
C VAL A 47 -11.15 14.81 2.54
N VAL A 48 -11.00 14.04 3.62
CA VAL A 48 -10.73 14.54 4.97
C VAL A 48 -9.22 14.47 5.22
N GLY A 49 -8.62 13.30 4.97
CA GLY A 49 -7.19 13.08 5.02
C GLY A 49 -6.47 13.38 3.69
N PRO A 50 -5.15 13.32 3.68
CA PRO A 50 -4.35 13.54 2.47
C PRO A 50 -4.60 12.46 1.43
N ALA A 51 -4.39 12.80 0.14
CA ALA A 51 -4.35 11.83 -0.93
C ALA A 51 -3.23 10.81 -0.70
N TYR A 52 -3.47 9.55 -1.03
CA TYR A 52 -2.43 8.51 -0.92
C TYR A 52 -1.24 8.77 -1.84
N SER A 53 -1.46 9.38 -3.02
CA SER A 53 -0.40 9.83 -3.91
C SER A 53 0.54 10.87 -3.27
N TRP A 54 0.01 11.74 -2.39
CA TRP A 54 0.81 12.71 -1.65
C TRP A 54 1.62 12.03 -0.54
N VAL A 55 1.03 11.05 0.13
CA VAL A 55 1.73 10.24 1.13
C VAL A 55 2.86 9.47 0.47
N SER A 56 2.60 8.82 -0.66
CA SER A 56 3.63 8.14 -1.44
C SER A 56 4.75 9.10 -1.85
N TYR A 57 4.44 10.28 -2.38
CA TYR A 57 5.44 11.28 -2.72
C TYR A 57 6.36 11.65 -1.55
N LYS A 58 5.78 11.80 -0.37
CA LYS A 58 6.52 12.24 0.83
C LYS A 58 7.35 11.13 1.48
N PHE A 59 6.96 9.88 1.31
CA PHE A 59 7.50 8.76 2.10
C PHE A 59 8.15 7.63 1.30
N ALA A 60 7.86 7.46 0.00
CA ALA A 60 8.24 6.26 -0.76
C ALA A 60 9.76 5.95 -0.76
N HIS A 61 10.60 6.96 -0.58
CA HIS A 61 12.05 6.79 -0.56
C HIS A 61 12.67 6.93 0.84
N LYS A 62 11.85 7.02 1.88
CA LYS A 62 12.35 7.12 3.25
C LYS A 62 12.62 5.72 3.82
N PRO A 63 13.82 5.47 4.39
CA PRO A 63 14.05 4.26 5.15
C PRO A 63 13.04 4.13 6.29
N GLY A 64 12.45 2.94 6.46
CA GLY A 64 11.48 2.67 7.52
C GLY A 64 10.08 3.25 7.30
N ALA A 65 9.79 3.81 6.12
CA ALA A 65 8.48 4.42 5.81
C ALA A 65 7.30 3.49 6.07
N THR A 66 7.40 2.22 5.70
CA THR A 66 6.35 1.22 5.93
C THR A 66 5.99 1.12 7.41
N LYS A 67 6.98 0.96 8.28
CA LYS A 67 6.76 0.87 9.74
C LYS A 67 6.22 2.18 10.30
N GLU A 68 6.79 3.31 9.91
CA GLU A 68 6.31 4.62 10.35
C GLU A 68 4.83 4.81 10.02
N LEU A 69 4.45 4.54 8.79
CA LEU A 69 3.06 4.68 8.35
C LEU A 69 2.14 3.65 9.01
N ALA A 70 2.59 2.41 9.20
CA ALA A 70 1.82 1.38 9.90
C ALA A 70 1.50 1.80 11.36
N HIS A 71 2.48 2.31 12.09
CA HIS A 71 2.26 2.84 13.45
C HIS A 71 1.29 4.02 13.44
N ARG A 72 1.36 4.91 12.44
CA ARG A 72 0.40 6.03 12.31
C ARG A 72 -1.01 5.56 12.00
N ILE A 73 -1.17 4.52 11.18
CA ILE A 73 -2.49 3.91 10.91
C ILE A 73 -3.10 3.39 12.21
N ILE A 74 -2.33 2.68 13.03
CA ILE A 74 -2.81 2.12 14.30
C ILE A 74 -3.10 3.22 15.32
N ALA A 75 -2.19 4.17 15.48
CA ALA A 75 -2.29 5.22 16.50
C ALA A 75 -3.21 6.37 16.11
N GLY A 76 -3.41 6.62 14.81
CA GLY A 76 -4.11 7.80 14.33
C GLY A 76 -3.34 9.10 14.63
N GLY A 77 -4.07 10.20 14.67
CA GLY A 77 -3.52 11.51 15.05
C GLY A 77 -3.49 12.52 13.91
N ALA A 78 -2.93 13.70 14.21
CA ALA A 78 -2.81 14.84 13.29
C ALA A 78 -1.36 15.33 13.25
N GLY A 79 -1.08 16.40 12.51
CA GLY A 79 0.21 17.11 12.51
C GLY A 79 0.75 17.34 11.11
N ARG A 80 1.38 16.37 10.51
CA ARG A 80 2.15 16.49 9.24
C ARG A 80 1.33 17.07 8.06
N TRP A 81 0.02 16.83 8.06
CA TRP A 81 -0.88 17.22 6.99
C TRP A 81 -1.82 18.36 7.35
N ASN A 82 -1.64 18.98 8.53
CA ASN A 82 -2.55 20.00 9.04
C ASN A 82 -2.80 21.15 8.07
N ALA A 83 -1.78 21.56 7.30
CA ALA A 83 -1.91 22.63 6.32
C ALA A 83 -2.93 22.32 5.20
N TRP A 84 -3.19 21.04 4.92
CA TRP A 84 -4.17 20.59 3.92
C TRP A 84 -5.46 20.05 4.52
N THR A 85 -5.41 19.54 5.76
CA THR A 85 -6.53 18.85 6.40
C THR A 85 -7.24 19.69 7.46
N GLY A 86 -6.73 20.89 7.74
CA GLY A 86 -7.27 21.73 8.81
C GLY A 86 -7.04 21.17 10.21
N GLY A 87 -6.09 20.24 10.37
CA GLY A 87 -5.77 19.66 11.67
C GLY A 87 -6.74 18.57 12.14
N ILE A 88 -7.67 18.14 11.29
CA ILE A 88 -8.60 17.04 11.62
C ILE A 88 -7.78 15.76 11.84
N PRO A 89 -7.86 15.12 13.03
CA PRO A 89 -7.09 13.93 13.32
C PRO A 89 -7.64 12.70 12.58
N MET A 90 -6.74 11.84 12.12
CA MET A 90 -7.09 10.50 11.66
C MET A 90 -7.52 9.67 12.89
N PRO A 91 -8.65 8.96 12.85
CA PRO A 91 -9.02 8.03 13.92
C PRO A 91 -8.00 6.91 14.09
N PRO A 92 -7.76 6.41 15.31
CA PRO A 92 -6.94 5.24 15.52
C PRO A 92 -7.62 3.96 15.03
N HIS A 93 -6.81 2.97 14.64
CA HIS A 93 -7.26 1.64 14.22
C HIS A 93 -6.63 0.55 15.12
N PRO A 94 -7.01 0.49 16.40
CA PRO A 94 -6.41 -0.46 17.35
C PRO A 94 -6.76 -1.93 17.05
N GLU A 95 -7.77 -2.16 16.22
CA GLU A 95 -8.18 -3.48 15.75
C GLU A 95 -7.21 -4.11 14.73
N LEU A 96 -6.35 -3.31 14.11
CA LEU A 96 -5.38 -3.78 13.13
C LEU A 96 -4.11 -4.30 13.81
N THR A 97 -3.63 -5.45 13.37
CA THR A 97 -2.27 -5.90 13.70
C THR A 97 -1.23 -5.06 12.97
N LEU A 98 0.00 -5.02 13.49
CA LEU A 98 1.10 -4.32 12.81
C LEU A 98 1.32 -4.86 11.39
N ALA A 99 1.26 -6.18 11.22
CA ALA A 99 1.42 -6.81 9.90
C ALA A 99 0.32 -6.38 8.90
N GLN A 100 -0.93 -6.25 9.35
CA GLN A 100 -2.02 -5.73 8.52
C GLN A 100 -1.78 -4.26 8.15
N ALA A 101 -1.42 -3.44 9.12
CA ALA A 101 -1.12 -2.02 8.90
C ALA A 101 0.11 -1.82 7.99
N GLU A 102 1.13 -2.67 8.08
CA GLU A 102 2.28 -2.65 7.15
C GLU A 102 1.88 -2.97 5.71
N LYS A 103 0.98 -3.94 5.50
CA LYS A 103 0.42 -4.22 4.15
C LYS A 103 -0.33 -3.02 3.59
N MET A 104 -1.12 -2.34 4.43
CA MET A 104 -1.85 -1.13 4.04
C MET A 104 -0.88 0.03 3.74
N ALA A 105 0.15 0.23 4.57
CA ALA A 105 1.21 1.21 4.34
C ALA A 105 1.94 0.95 3.02
N ASN A 106 2.30 -0.29 2.72
CA ASN A 106 2.92 -0.66 1.45
C ASN A 106 1.99 -0.39 0.26
N TRP A 107 0.69 -0.64 0.42
CA TRP A 107 -0.29 -0.32 -0.61
C TRP A 107 -0.34 1.18 -0.90
N VAL A 108 -0.31 2.02 0.13
CA VAL A 108 -0.26 3.48 0.00
C VAL A 108 1.03 3.92 -0.69
N LEU A 109 2.18 3.38 -0.28
CA LEU A 109 3.48 3.70 -0.86
C LEU A 109 3.64 3.25 -2.32
N ALA A 110 2.86 2.27 -2.76
CA ALA A 110 2.82 1.79 -4.15
C ALA A 110 2.00 2.69 -5.08
N GLN A 111 1.25 3.68 -4.56
CA GLN A 111 0.52 4.61 -5.40
C GLN A 111 1.49 5.53 -6.14
N LYS A 112 1.13 5.94 -7.37
CA LYS A 112 1.92 6.89 -8.15
C LYS A 112 2.14 8.16 -7.34
N PRO A 113 3.39 8.54 -7.05
CA PRO A 113 3.67 9.71 -6.22
C PRO A 113 3.31 11.01 -6.96
N VAL A 114 2.61 11.89 -6.28
CA VAL A 114 2.23 13.22 -6.76
C VAL A 114 2.50 14.22 -5.64
N ALA A 115 3.22 15.29 -5.94
CA ALA A 115 3.44 16.35 -4.96
C ALA A 115 2.10 16.96 -4.52
N PRO A 116 1.91 17.21 -3.20
CA PRO A 116 0.74 17.93 -2.75
C PRO A 116 0.76 19.36 -3.31
N PRO A 117 -0.42 19.97 -3.57
CA PRO A 117 -0.49 21.38 -3.93
C PRO A 117 0.08 22.25 -2.80
N LYS A 118 0.42 23.50 -3.11
CA LYS A 118 0.74 24.45 -2.04
C LYS A 118 -0.49 24.61 -1.13
N PRO A 119 -0.28 24.60 0.21
CA PRO A 119 -1.37 24.81 1.14
C PRO A 119 -1.97 26.21 1.05
#